data_842809bd968edeb21b1864d47df7caa4
#
_entry.id   842809bd968edeb21b1864d47df7caa4
#
_cell.length_a   1.000
_cell.length_b   1.000
_cell.length_c   1.000
_cell.angle_alpha   90.00
_cell.angle_beta   90.00
_cell.angle_gamma   90.00
#
_symmetry.space_group_name_H-M   'P 1'
#
loop_
_entity.id
_entity.type
_entity.pdbx_description
1 polymer ?
#
loop_
_entity_poly.entity_id
_entity_poly.type
_entity_poly.pdbx_seq_one_letter_code
_entity_poly.pdbx_strand_id
1 'polypeptide(L)'
;MSNKTALVTGASDGIGAEFIQILASRGYDLILVARSEDKLNQLEVKVGGQFGVNCTVIVADLSEPNAAQNLFQSIEAKGLDVDFLINNAGLLHNGFFTELNLAEQERMIVVNILALTALTHLYANNMASKGGGHILNVASLAGWMAIPNQNVYAATKAYVLAFTQALSNEMVAAESGVKVTALCPGYTATKMMDNPDQGATLRIPSSMMMSAKDVAEIGIKACFAGKDIVVPGVANKLTAIITHFFSKTLVTKVFGSFYRKNMD
;
A
#
# COMPACT_ATOMS: atom_id res chain seq x y z
N MET A 1 -16.78 -14.36 -21.12
CA MET A 1 -16.72 -13.18 -20.24
C MET A 1 -15.25 -12.82 -20.13
N SER A 2 -14.87 -11.56 -20.28
CA SER A 2 -13.49 -11.12 -20.00
C SER A 2 -13.17 -11.32 -18.52
N ASN A 3 -11.93 -11.68 -18.20
CA ASN A 3 -11.48 -11.75 -16.82
C ASN A 3 -11.56 -10.36 -16.19
N LYS A 4 -11.76 -10.30 -14.87
CA LYS A 4 -11.60 -9.06 -14.11
C LYS A 4 -10.13 -8.67 -14.07
N THR A 5 -9.83 -7.38 -14.09
CA THR A 5 -8.47 -6.86 -14.11
C THR A 5 -8.12 -6.19 -12.78
N ALA A 6 -6.93 -6.49 -12.26
CA ALA A 6 -6.39 -5.83 -11.08
C ALA A 6 -5.12 -5.04 -11.40
N LEU A 7 -5.07 -3.81 -10.94
CA LEU A 7 -3.90 -2.93 -11.00
C LEU A 7 -3.20 -2.91 -9.65
N VAL A 8 -1.91 -3.25 -9.61
CA VAL A 8 -1.10 -3.22 -8.39
C VAL A 8 0.10 -2.32 -8.58
N THR A 9 0.19 -1.26 -7.75
CA THR A 9 1.39 -0.42 -7.68
C THR A 9 2.40 -0.99 -6.69
N GLY A 10 3.70 -0.82 -6.96
CA GLY A 10 4.75 -1.45 -6.16
C GLY A 10 4.74 -2.98 -6.29
N ALA A 11 4.36 -3.50 -7.47
CA ALA A 11 4.14 -4.92 -7.72
C ALA A 11 5.42 -5.79 -7.67
N SER A 12 6.61 -5.18 -7.81
CA SER A 12 7.86 -5.89 -8.06
C SER A 12 8.44 -6.65 -6.86
N ASP A 13 7.95 -6.42 -5.63
CA ASP A 13 8.53 -7.02 -4.41
C ASP A 13 7.52 -7.02 -3.24
N GLY A 14 7.86 -7.76 -2.17
CA GLY A 14 7.15 -7.75 -0.89
C GLY A 14 5.65 -8.03 -1.00
N ILE A 15 4.83 -7.23 -0.33
CA ILE A 15 3.37 -7.40 -0.31
C ILE A 15 2.76 -7.23 -1.71
N GLY A 16 3.36 -6.35 -2.55
CA GLY A 16 2.90 -6.12 -3.93
C GLY A 16 3.00 -7.38 -4.79
N ALA A 17 4.12 -8.08 -4.73
CA ALA A 17 4.32 -9.33 -5.46
C ALA A 17 3.37 -10.45 -4.97
N GLU A 18 3.06 -10.48 -3.67
CA GLU A 18 2.09 -11.44 -3.13
C GLU A 18 0.65 -11.11 -3.57
N PHE A 19 0.27 -9.82 -3.66
CA PHE A 19 -1.01 -9.44 -4.26
C PHE A 19 -1.16 -9.99 -5.67
N ILE A 20 -0.12 -9.84 -6.51
CA ILE A 20 -0.08 -10.36 -7.88
C ILE A 20 -0.31 -11.89 -7.89
N GLN A 21 0.44 -12.64 -7.09
CA GLN A 21 0.30 -14.11 -7.01
C GLN A 21 -1.11 -14.55 -6.62
N ILE A 22 -1.68 -13.90 -5.59
CA ILE A 22 -3.00 -14.25 -5.06
C ILE A 22 -4.11 -13.91 -6.08
N LEU A 23 -4.03 -12.75 -6.73
CA LEU A 23 -5.03 -12.33 -7.70
C LEU A 23 -4.98 -13.15 -8.98
N ALA A 24 -3.78 -13.50 -9.45
CA ALA A 24 -3.60 -14.44 -10.56
C ALA A 24 -4.23 -15.81 -10.27
N SER A 25 -4.01 -16.36 -9.06
CA SER A 25 -4.62 -17.64 -8.66
C SER A 25 -6.15 -17.61 -8.61
N ARG A 26 -6.73 -16.39 -8.59
CA ARG A 26 -8.19 -16.17 -8.64
C ARG A 26 -8.71 -15.82 -10.04
N GLY A 27 -7.84 -15.89 -11.06
CA GLY A 27 -8.21 -15.65 -12.46
C GLY A 27 -8.32 -14.18 -12.85
N TYR A 28 -7.69 -13.25 -12.09
CA TYR A 28 -7.60 -11.86 -12.51
C TYR A 28 -6.51 -11.68 -13.56
N ASP A 29 -6.81 -10.93 -14.61
CA ASP A 29 -5.79 -10.32 -15.44
C ASP A 29 -5.11 -9.18 -14.65
N LEU A 30 -3.84 -8.91 -14.91
CA LEU A 30 -3.02 -8.12 -14.01
C LEU A 30 -2.31 -6.98 -14.72
N ILE A 31 -2.30 -5.81 -14.10
CA ILE A 31 -1.46 -4.68 -14.48
C ILE A 31 -0.42 -4.48 -13.36
N LEU A 32 0.83 -4.76 -13.69
CA LEU A 32 1.97 -4.71 -12.76
C LEU A 32 2.70 -3.39 -12.91
N VAL A 33 2.69 -2.57 -11.87
CA VAL A 33 3.33 -1.24 -11.90
C VAL A 33 4.42 -1.14 -10.87
N ALA A 34 5.65 -0.85 -11.29
CA ALA A 34 6.79 -0.52 -10.44
C ALA A 34 7.90 0.15 -11.28
N ARG A 35 9.02 0.52 -10.62
CA ARG A 35 10.19 1.13 -11.28
C ARG A 35 11.12 0.10 -11.93
N SER A 36 11.20 -1.11 -11.37
CA SER A 36 12.14 -2.15 -11.81
C SER A 36 11.52 -3.02 -12.89
N GLU A 37 11.84 -2.71 -14.15
CA GLU A 37 11.36 -3.42 -15.33
C GLU A 37 11.71 -4.92 -15.27
N ASP A 38 12.98 -5.26 -14.98
CA ASP A 38 13.46 -6.65 -14.92
C ASP A 38 12.65 -7.49 -13.93
N LYS A 39 12.35 -6.95 -12.74
CA LYS A 39 11.58 -7.68 -11.74
C LYS A 39 10.11 -7.84 -12.16
N LEU A 40 9.54 -6.84 -12.82
CA LEU A 40 8.17 -6.89 -13.33
C LEU A 40 8.07 -7.97 -14.44
N ASN A 41 9.01 -8.00 -15.38
CA ASN A 41 9.03 -8.97 -16.47
C ASN A 41 9.22 -10.41 -15.94
N GLN A 42 10.10 -10.60 -14.94
CA GLN A 42 10.24 -11.89 -14.28
C GLN A 42 8.94 -12.35 -13.60
N LEU A 43 8.26 -11.43 -12.93
CA LEU A 43 6.99 -11.72 -12.25
C LEU A 43 5.87 -12.02 -13.27
N GLU A 44 5.78 -11.26 -14.36
CA GLU A 44 4.87 -11.48 -15.48
C GLU A 44 5.01 -12.90 -16.05
N VAL A 45 6.23 -13.28 -16.47
CA VAL A 45 6.50 -14.62 -17.02
C VAL A 45 6.13 -15.72 -16.04
N LYS A 46 6.51 -15.56 -14.76
CA LYS A 46 6.20 -16.52 -13.71
C LYS A 46 4.70 -16.70 -13.53
N VAL A 47 3.97 -15.60 -13.38
CA VAL A 47 2.56 -15.59 -13.02
C VAL A 47 1.69 -15.96 -14.23
N GLY A 48 1.97 -15.39 -15.41
CA GLY A 48 1.28 -15.73 -16.65
C GLY A 48 1.42 -17.21 -17.01
N GLY A 49 2.66 -17.75 -16.90
CA GLY A 49 2.91 -19.17 -17.15
C GLY A 49 2.28 -20.12 -16.13
N GLN A 50 2.19 -19.70 -14.87
CA GLN A 50 1.64 -20.55 -13.80
C GLN A 50 0.11 -20.57 -13.78
N PHE A 51 -0.55 -19.46 -14.04
CA PHE A 51 -1.99 -19.29 -13.84
C PHE A 51 -2.78 -19.05 -15.14
N GLY A 52 -2.10 -18.83 -16.27
CA GLY A 52 -2.77 -18.61 -17.57
C GLY A 52 -3.52 -17.29 -17.67
N VAL A 53 -3.16 -16.29 -16.86
CA VAL A 53 -3.76 -14.95 -16.88
C VAL A 53 -2.93 -13.98 -17.72
N ASN A 54 -3.58 -12.96 -18.27
CA ASN A 54 -2.86 -11.89 -18.97
C ASN A 54 -2.20 -10.95 -17.97
N CYS A 55 -0.94 -10.59 -18.24
CA CYS A 55 -0.21 -9.63 -17.45
C CYS A 55 0.25 -8.47 -18.35
N THR A 56 0.07 -7.24 -17.90
CA THR A 56 0.56 -6.03 -18.55
C THR A 56 1.55 -5.34 -17.63
N VAL A 57 2.80 -5.25 -18.06
CA VAL A 57 3.85 -4.52 -17.32
C VAL A 57 3.84 -3.05 -17.72
N ILE A 58 3.84 -2.16 -16.72
CA ILE A 58 3.99 -0.72 -16.90
C ILE A 58 5.08 -0.21 -15.96
N VAL A 59 6.19 0.25 -16.51
CA VAL A 59 7.27 0.86 -15.73
C VAL A 59 6.89 2.30 -15.42
N ALA A 60 6.78 2.62 -14.13
CA ALA A 60 6.45 3.98 -13.70
C ALA A 60 7.12 4.31 -12.35
N ASP A 61 7.73 5.48 -12.26
CA ASP A 61 8.11 6.10 -10.99
C ASP A 61 7.00 7.04 -10.53
N LEU A 62 6.27 6.64 -9.50
CA LEU A 62 5.15 7.44 -8.96
C LEU A 62 5.61 8.69 -8.20
N SER A 63 6.91 8.96 -8.10
CA SER A 63 7.44 10.20 -7.56
C SER A 63 7.58 11.31 -8.61
N GLU A 64 7.45 10.97 -9.90
CA GLU A 64 7.55 11.95 -10.98
C GLU A 64 6.27 12.80 -11.09
N PRO A 65 6.39 14.05 -11.58
CA PRO A 65 5.23 14.91 -11.81
C PRO A 65 4.18 14.24 -12.72
N ASN A 66 2.91 14.32 -12.33
CA ASN A 66 1.77 13.75 -13.06
C ASN A 66 1.84 12.23 -13.32
N ALA A 67 2.71 11.49 -12.61
CA ALA A 67 2.91 10.06 -12.84
C ALA A 67 1.60 9.25 -12.69
N ALA A 68 0.76 9.60 -11.73
CA ALA A 68 -0.53 8.93 -11.51
C ALA A 68 -1.50 9.17 -12.69
N GLN A 69 -1.58 10.39 -13.19
CA GLN A 69 -2.41 10.75 -14.35
C GLN A 69 -1.90 10.08 -15.64
N ASN A 70 -0.59 10.12 -15.86
CA ASN A 70 0.05 9.47 -17.00
C ASN A 70 -0.18 7.95 -16.99
N LEU A 71 -0.07 7.32 -15.81
CA LEU A 71 -0.36 5.90 -15.63
C LEU A 71 -1.81 5.58 -15.98
N PHE A 72 -2.76 6.34 -15.42
CA PHE A 72 -4.18 6.16 -15.70
C PHE A 72 -4.48 6.28 -17.21
N GLN A 73 -4.01 7.35 -17.86
CA GLN A 73 -4.19 7.57 -19.29
C GLN A 73 -3.57 6.46 -20.16
N SER A 74 -2.38 5.97 -19.76
CA SER A 74 -1.73 4.87 -20.50
C SER A 74 -2.51 3.55 -20.44
N ILE A 75 -3.19 3.29 -19.32
CA ILE A 75 -4.05 2.11 -19.14
C ILE A 75 -5.34 2.26 -19.95
N GLU A 76 -5.98 3.44 -19.92
CA GLU A 76 -7.15 3.73 -20.73
C GLU A 76 -6.85 3.63 -22.24
N ALA A 77 -5.70 4.18 -22.68
CA ALA A 77 -5.28 4.11 -24.08
C ALA A 77 -5.07 2.66 -24.59
N LYS A 78 -4.80 1.72 -23.68
CA LYS A 78 -4.70 0.28 -23.98
C LYS A 78 -6.08 -0.42 -23.96
N GLY A 79 -7.16 0.29 -23.64
CA GLY A 79 -8.49 -0.28 -23.52
C GLY A 79 -8.65 -1.25 -22.33
N LEU A 80 -7.82 -1.10 -21.29
CA LEU A 80 -7.85 -1.95 -20.10
C LEU A 80 -8.76 -1.36 -19.04
N ASP A 81 -9.77 -2.13 -18.64
CA ASP A 81 -10.65 -1.79 -17.52
C ASP A 81 -10.13 -2.36 -16.22
N VAL A 82 -10.07 -1.54 -15.15
CA VAL A 82 -9.59 -1.96 -13.83
C VAL A 82 -10.77 -2.14 -12.88
N ASP A 83 -10.96 -3.38 -12.41
CA ASP A 83 -11.99 -3.74 -11.42
C ASP A 83 -11.46 -3.66 -9.98
N PHE A 84 -10.14 -3.78 -9.81
CA PHE A 84 -9.49 -3.74 -8.51
C PHE A 84 -8.18 -2.94 -8.56
N LEU A 85 -8.16 -1.80 -7.88
CA LEU A 85 -6.95 -1.00 -7.67
C LEU A 85 -6.32 -1.36 -6.33
N ILE A 86 -5.02 -1.67 -6.33
CA ILE A 86 -4.22 -1.82 -5.11
C ILE A 86 -3.10 -0.78 -5.12
N ASN A 87 -3.29 0.27 -4.33
CA ASN A 87 -2.27 1.27 -4.04
C ASN A 87 -1.31 0.74 -2.97
N ASN A 88 -0.30 -0.01 -3.40
CA ASN A 88 0.69 -0.61 -2.51
C ASN A 88 2.07 0.07 -2.58
N ALA A 89 2.38 0.79 -3.66
CA ALA A 89 3.63 1.54 -3.76
C ALA A 89 3.80 2.46 -2.55
N GLY A 90 4.99 2.47 -1.96
CA GLY A 90 5.30 3.31 -0.83
C GLY A 90 6.79 3.35 -0.53
N LEU A 91 7.22 4.45 0.07
CA LEU A 91 8.59 4.68 0.53
C LEU A 91 8.58 4.82 2.05
N LEU A 92 9.72 4.45 2.66
CA LEU A 92 9.99 4.57 4.09
C LEU A 92 11.42 5.07 4.27
N HIS A 93 11.61 6.06 5.14
CA HIS A 93 12.93 6.48 5.60
C HIS A 93 12.96 6.54 7.13
N ASN A 94 14.03 6.01 7.70
CA ASN A 94 14.28 5.93 9.14
C ASN A 94 15.47 6.82 9.52
N GLY A 95 15.38 7.58 10.59
CA GLY A 95 16.50 8.39 11.08
C GLY A 95 16.04 9.66 11.78
N PHE A 96 16.99 10.41 12.31
CA PHE A 96 16.70 11.74 12.86
C PHE A 96 16.31 12.68 11.73
N PHE A 97 15.19 13.37 11.88
CA PHE A 97 14.61 14.22 10.82
C PHE A 97 15.60 15.23 10.23
N THR A 98 16.44 15.80 11.09
CA THR A 98 17.46 16.80 10.69
C THR A 98 18.65 16.19 9.93
N GLU A 99 18.80 14.88 9.94
CA GLU A 99 19.91 14.16 9.30
C GLU A 99 19.45 13.50 7.98
N LEU A 100 18.15 13.35 7.79
CA LEU A 100 17.57 12.75 6.59
C LEU A 100 17.58 13.75 5.43
N ASN A 101 17.81 13.25 4.21
CA ASN A 101 17.77 14.04 3.01
C ASN A 101 16.36 14.59 2.75
N LEU A 102 16.22 15.91 2.60
CA LEU A 102 14.93 16.56 2.38
C LEU A 102 14.23 16.05 1.11
N ALA A 103 14.96 15.89 0.01
CA ALA A 103 14.37 15.43 -1.26
C ALA A 103 13.76 14.03 -1.13
N GLU A 104 14.38 13.13 -0.33
CA GLU A 104 13.81 11.80 -0.08
C GLU A 104 12.57 11.86 0.83
N GLN A 105 12.50 12.83 1.77
CA GLN A 105 11.28 13.05 2.56
C GLN A 105 10.13 13.59 1.68
N GLU A 106 10.42 14.53 0.80
CA GLU A 106 9.45 15.06 -0.17
C GLU A 106 8.98 13.96 -1.14
N ARG A 107 9.91 13.17 -1.65
CA ARG A 107 9.60 12.02 -2.51
C ARG A 107 8.69 11.01 -1.83
N MET A 108 8.89 10.74 -0.55
CA MET A 108 8.02 9.87 0.25
C MET A 108 6.60 10.44 0.34
N ILE A 109 6.44 11.75 0.54
CA ILE A 109 5.13 12.42 0.54
C ILE A 109 4.47 12.30 -0.83
N VAL A 110 5.21 12.53 -1.91
CA VAL A 110 4.68 12.40 -3.28
C VAL A 110 4.17 10.99 -3.55
N VAL A 111 4.94 9.96 -3.25
CA VAL A 111 4.54 8.57 -3.52
C VAL A 111 3.42 8.12 -2.58
N ASN A 112 3.60 8.31 -1.27
CA ASN A 112 2.68 7.75 -0.26
C ASN A 112 1.35 8.52 -0.17
N ILE A 113 1.32 9.80 -0.53
CA ILE A 113 0.12 10.65 -0.43
C ILE A 113 -0.38 11.07 -1.81
N LEU A 114 0.39 11.86 -2.57
CA LEU A 114 -0.12 12.51 -3.78
C LEU A 114 -0.48 11.49 -4.86
N ALA A 115 0.43 10.57 -5.18
CA ALA A 115 0.17 9.55 -6.19
C ALA A 115 -0.98 8.60 -5.80
N LEU A 116 -1.00 8.14 -4.53
CA LEU A 116 -2.08 7.31 -4.01
C LEU A 116 -3.42 8.04 -4.08
N THR A 117 -3.49 9.30 -3.67
CA THR A 117 -4.73 10.10 -3.71
C THR A 117 -5.20 10.29 -5.15
N ALA A 118 -4.31 10.63 -6.07
CA ALA A 118 -4.64 10.83 -7.48
C ALA A 118 -5.17 9.53 -8.14
N LEU A 119 -4.47 8.40 -7.95
CA LEU A 119 -4.94 7.11 -8.46
C LEU A 119 -6.28 6.70 -7.85
N THR A 120 -6.43 6.87 -6.53
CA THR A 120 -7.70 6.58 -5.84
C THR A 120 -8.83 7.42 -6.43
N HIS A 121 -8.63 8.72 -6.65
CA HIS A 121 -9.65 9.61 -7.22
C HIS A 121 -10.04 9.20 -8.64
N LEU A 122 -9.05 8.97 -9.52
CA LEU A 122 -9.29 8.61 -10.91
C LEU A 122 -10.05 7.27 -11.02
N TYR A 123 -9.63 6.25 -10.27
CA TYR A 123 -10.27 4.94 -10.32
C TYR A 123 -11.59 4.87 -9.55
N ALA A 124 -11.77 5.63 -8.46
CA ALA A 124 -13.06 5.70 -7.77
C ALA A 124 -14.15 6.26 -8.72
N ASN A 125 -13.84 7.33 -9.46
CA ASN A 125 -14.75 7.89 -10.46
C ASN A 125 -15.01 6.91 -11.62
N ASN A 126 -13.96 6.30 -12.17
CA ASN A 126 -14.08 5.34 -13.26
C ASN A 126 -14.92 4.11 -12.85
N MET A 127 -14.64 3.53 -11.68
CA MET A 127 -15.38 2.39 -11.14
C MET A 127 -16.84 2.75 -10.78
N ALA A 128 -17.09 3.91 -10.19
CA ALA A 128 -18.46 4.36 -9.88
C ALA A 128 -19.30 4.49 -11.13
N SER A 129 -18.74 5.04 -12.22
CA SER A 129 -19.45 5.16 -13.52
C SER A 129 -19.79 3.82 -14.16
N LYS A 130 -19.11 2.74 -13.78
CA LYS A 130 -19.30 1.36 -14.25
C LYS A 130 -20.11 0.48 -13.30
N GLY A 131 -20.62 1.05 -12.19
CA GLY A 131 -21.47 0.35 -11.23
C GLY A 131 -20.72 -0.33 -10.10
N GLY A 132 -19.42 -0.06 -9.92
CA GLY A 132 -18.66 -0.49 -8.75
C GLY A 132 -17.28 -1.04 -9.06
N GLY A 133 -16.55 -1.35 -7.99
CA GLY A 133 -15.20 -1.87 -8.04
C GLY A 133 -14.57 -1.96 -6.64
N HIS A 134 -13.26 -2.22 -6.60
CA HIS A 134 -12.55 -2.37 -5.33
C HIS A 134 -11.28 -1.52 -5.32
N ILE A 135 -11.03 -0.83 -4.20
CA ILE A 135 -9.80 -0.06 -3.98
C ILE A 135 -9.21 -0.47 -2.65
N LEU A 136 -7.97 -0.94 -2.65
CA LEU A 136 -7.19 -1.26 -1.46
C LEU A 136 -6.02 -0.31 -1.33
N ASN A 137 -6.04 0.54 -0.33
CA ASN A 137 -4.95 1.46 -0.01
C ASN A 137 -4.09 0.88 1.11
N VAL A 138 -2.80 0.66 0.84
CA VAL A 138 -1.86 0.13 1.85
C VAL A 138 -1.37 1.27 2.73
N ALA A 139 -2.01 1.38 3.90
CA ALA A 139 -1.59 2.23 5.00
C ALA A 139 -0.47 1.57 5.83
N SER A 140 -0.52 1.63 7.14
CA SER A 140 0.36 0.94 8.09
C SER A 140 -0.20 1.05 9.50
N LEU A 141 0.21 0.15 10.39
CA LEU A 141 0.03 0.34 11.84
C LEU A 141 0.68 1.65 12.33
N ALA A 142 1.75 2.11 11.67
CA ALA A 142 2.38 3.40 11.94
C ALA A 142 1.43 4.60 11.77
N GLY A 143 0.36 4.48 11.00
CA GLY A 143 -0.65 5.52 10.83
C GLY A 143 -1.52 5.79 12.07
N TRP A 144 -1.46 4.92 13.07
CA TRP A 144 -2.23 5.08 14.32
C TRP A 144 -1.50 5.89 15.39
N MET A 145 -0.22 6.19 15.19
CA MET A 145 0.63 6.80 16.22
C MET A 145 1.72 7.68 15.64
N ALA A 146 2.18 8.65 16.43
CA ALA A 146 3.37 9.42 16.09
C ALA A 146 4.63 8.62 16.46
N ILE A 147 5.47 8.34 15.47
CA ILE A 147 6.69 7.55 15.66
C ILE A 147 7.92 8.43 15.44
N PRO A 148 8.69 8.75 16.51
CA PRO A 148 9.99 9.38 16.35
C PRO A 148 10.91 8.54 15.45
N ASN A 149 11.75 9.20 14.69
CA ASN A 149 12.62 8.61 13.65
C ASN A 149 11.91 8.02 12.42
N GLN A 150 10.57 8.04 12.40
CA GLN A 150 9.71 7.74 11.24
C GLN A 150 8.59 8.77 11.09
N ASN A 151 8.85 10.02 11.48
CA ASN A 151 7.82 11.06 11.61
C ASN A 151 7.06 11.32 10.30
N VAL A 152 7.76 11.54 9.18
CA VAL A 152 7.12 11.76 7.88
C VAL A 152 6.40 10.50 7.41
N TYR A 153 7.03 9.33 7.52
CA TYR A 153 6.38 8.06 7.16
C TYR A 153 5.09 7.83 7.94
N ALA A 154 5.14 7.93 9.26
CA ALA A 154 3.95 7.75 10.12
C ALA A 154 2.85 8.77 9.77
N ALA A 155 3.23 10.02 9.50
CA ALA A 155 2.29 11.05 9.06
C ALA A 155 1.66 10.72 7.70
N THR A 156 2.43 10.23 6.71
CA THR A 156 1.87 9.81 5.42
C THR A 156 0.89 8.65 5.59
N LYS A 157 1.19 7.69 6.46
CA LYS A 157 0.32 6.53 6.71
C LYS A 157 -0.92 6.88 7.54
N ALA A 158 -0.83 7.89 8.40
CA ALA A 158 -1.99 8.47 9.09
C ALA A 158 -2.93 9.18 8.09
N TYR A 159 -2.38 9.92 7.12
CA TYR A 159 -3.15 10.48 6.03
C TYR A 159 -3.90 9.39 5.26
N VAL A 160 -3.20 8.33 4.80
CA VAL A 160 -3.81 7.25 4.01
C VAL A 160 -4.94 6.57 4.79
N LEU A 161 -4.74 6.32 6.10
CA LEU A 161 -5.74 5.71 6.96
C LEU A 161 -7.00 6.59 7.06
N ALA A 162 -6.86 7.85 7.42
CA ALA A 162 -7.99 8.78 7.58
C ALA A 162 -8.69 9.05 6.25
N PHE A 163 -7.93 9.29 5.17
CA PHE A 163 -8.44 9.49 3.82
C PHE A 163 -9.28 8.31 3.34
N THR A 164 -8.74 7.09 3.48
CA THR A 164 -9.41 5.88 3.01
C THR A 164 -10.70 5.60 3.78
N GLN A 165 -10.69 5.80 5.10
CA GLN A 165 -11.86 5.61 5.95
C GLN A 165 -12.98 6.61 5.61
N ALA A 166 -12.64 7.88 5.43
CA ALA A 166 -13.60 8.89 5.02
C ALA A 166 -14.20 8.57 3.65
N LEU A 167 -13.34 8.28 2.65
CA LEU A 167 -13.77 7.94 1.30
C LEU A 167 -14.64 6.67 1.26
N SER A 168 -14.33 5.65 2.06
CA SER A 168 -15.16 4.44 2.17
C SER A 168 -16.61 4.79 2.55
N ASN A 169 -16.79 5.66 3.53
CA ASN A 169 -18.11 6.14 3.95
C ASN A 169 -18.82 6.96 2.86
N GLU A 170 -18.09 7.84 2.17
CA GLU A 170 -18.64 8.62 1.04
C GLU A 170 -19.13 7.71 -0.10
N MET A 171 -18.33 6.68 -0.46
CA MET A 171 -18.72 5.73 -1.52
C MET A 171 -19.96 4.90 -1.16
N VAL A 172 -20.12 4.55 0.12
CA VAL A 172 -21.33 3.89 0.63
C VAL A 172 -22.54 4.83 0.57
N ALA A 173 -22.38 6.07 1.05
CA ALA A 173 -23.46 7.07 1.06
C ALA A 173 -23.91 7.46 -0.35
N ALA A 174 -22.99 7.43 -1.33
CA ALA A 174 -23.27 7.68 -2.74
C ALA A 174 -23.84 6.46 -3.50
N GLU A 175 -23.99 5.31 -2.83
CA GLU A 175 -24.43 4.04 -3.44
C GLU A 175 -23.63 3.68 -4.71
N SER A 176 -22.35 4.06 -4.74
CA SER A 176 -21.47 3.98 -5.91
C SER A 176 -21.11 2.55 -6.34
N GLY A 177 -21.33 1.57 -5.49
CA GLY A 177 -20.85 0.19 -5.68
C GLY A 177 -19.33 0.01 -5.45
N VAL A 178 -18.59 1.10 -5.22
CA VAL A 178 -17.12 1.05 -5.00
C VAL A 178 -16.84 0.75 -3.53
N LYS A 179 -16.04 -0.29 -3.28
CA LYS A 179 -15.57 -0.66 -1.94
C LYS A 179 -14.14 -0.18 -1.74
N VAL A 180 -13.91 0.61 -0.68
CA VAL A 180 -12.58 1.19 -0.40
C VAL A 180 -12.12 0.71 0.97
N THR A 181 -10.89 0.17 1.05
CA THR A 181 -10.34 -0.44 2.26
C THR A 181 -8.93 0.08 2.56
N ALA A 182 -8.68 0.47 3.80
CA ALA A 182 -7.34 0.71 4.32
C ALA A 182 -6.75 -0.60 4.90
N LEU A 183 -5.67 -1.08 4.32
CA LEU A 183 -4.88 -2.16 4.90
C LEU A 183 -3.77 -1.56 5.76
N CYS A 184 -3.73 -1.92 7.05
CA CYS A 184 -2.80 -1.40 8.04
C CYS A 184 -1.86 -2.51 8.55
N PRO A 185 -0.84 -2.93 7.78
CA PRO A 185 0.12 -3.92 8.24
C PRO A 185 0.95 -3.39 9.43
N GLY A 186 1.35 -4.29 10.32
CA GLY A 186 2.49 -4.10 11.20
C GLY A 186 3.81 -4.43 10.47
N TYR A 187 4.82 -4.81 11.23
CA TYR A 187 6.07 -5.27 10.63
C TYR A 187 5.83 -6.49 9.74
N THR A 188 6.30 -6.41 8.51
CA THR A 188 6.12 -7.43 7.49
C THR A 188 7.47 -7.80 6.90
N ALA A 189 7.74 -9.09 6.76
CA ALA A 189 8.98 -9.62 6.20
C ALA A 189 9.08 -9.27 4.70
N THR A 190 9.69 -8.12 4.41
CA THR A 190 9.88 -7.58 3.06
C THR A 190 11.24 -6.90 2.96
N LYS A 191 11.78 -6.78 1.75
CA LYS A 191 13.03 -6.05 1.50
C LYS A 191 12.97 -4.56 1.85
N MET A 192 11.79 -4.01 2.04
CA MET A 192 11.63 -2.64 2.52
C MET A 192 12.27 -2.45 3.90
N MET A 193 12.25 -3.47 4.77
CA MET A 193 12.84 -3.39 6.10
C MET A 193 14.38 -3.43 6.10
N ASP A 194 14.99 -3.99 5.05
CA ASP A 194 16.43 -4.24 4.94
C ASP A 194 17.10 -3.32 3.90
N ASN A 195 16.39 -2.33 3.36
CA ASN A 195 16.91 -1.47 2.31
C ASN A 195 17.82 -0.38 2.91
N PRO A 196 19.14 -0.40 2.64
CA PRO A 196 20.09 0.58 3.17
C PRO A 196 19.83 2.01 2.69
N ASP A 197 19.14 2.18 1.54
CA ASP A 197 18.79 3.50 1.00
C ASP A 197 17.71 4.22 1.82
N GLN A 198 17.14 3.54 2.82
CA GLN A 198 16.07 4.10 3.68
C GLN A 198 16.59 4.73 4.98
N GLY A 199 17.88 4.98 5.09
CA GLY A 199 18.50 5.52 6.29
C GLY A 199 18.84 4.44 7.31
N ALA A 200 18.64 4.72 8.60
CA ALA A 200 19.00 3.78 9.67
C ALA A 200 18.20 2.46 9.58
N THR A 201 18.88 1.35 9.80
CA THR A 201 18.26 0.02 9.82
C THR A 201 17.53 -0.21 11.14
N LEU A 202 16.28 -0.62 11.07
CA LEU A 202 15.49 -0.99 12.26
C LEU A 202 15.54 -2.51 12.48
N ARG A 203 16.14 -2.94 13.58
CA ARG A 203 16.22 -4.36 13.94
C ARG A 203 14.95 -4.83 14.62
N ILE A 204 14.11 -5.55 13.89
CA ILE A 204 12.86 -6.13 14.41
C ILE A 204 13.01 -7.65 14.52
N PRO A 205 12.69 -8.25 15.67
CA PRO A 205 12.65 -9.71 15.80
C PRO A 205 11.70 -10.34 14.80
N SER A 206 12.11 -11.43 14.15
CA SER A 206 11.30 -12.13 13.16
C SER A 206 9.94 -12.60 13.71
N SER A 207 9.87 -12.91 15.02
CA SER A 207 8.61 -13.28 15.69
C SER A 207 7.57 -12.15 15.74
N MET A 208 7.97 -10.90 15.51
CA MET A 208 7.07 -9.75 15.43
C MET A 208 6.65 -9.43 13.99
N MET A 209 7.22 -10.13 13.02
CA MET A 209 6.92 -9.92 11.60
C MET A 209 5.85 -10.89 11.11
N MET A 210 4.95 -10.40 10.27
CA MET A 210 4.04 -11.24 9.50
C MET A 210 4.64 -11.55 8.12
N SER A 211 4.22 -12.66 7.50
CA SER A 211 4.57 -12.91 6.10
C SER A 211 3.85 -11.92 5.17
N ALA A 212 4.51 -11.53 4.08
CA ALA A 212 3.89 -10.68 3.04
C ALA A 212 2.63 -11.33 2.44
N LYS A 213 2.66 -12.66 2.30
CA LYS A 213 1.54 -13.46 1.81
C LYS A 213 0.31 -13.35 2.72
N ASP A 214 0.47 -13.57 4.02
CA ASP A 214 -0.66 -13.50 4.96
C ASP A 214 -1.27 -12.10 5.00
N VAL A 215 -0.41 -11.07 4.97
CA VAL A 215 -0.86 -9.66 4.92
C VAL A 215 -1.67 -9.40 3.66
N ALA A 216 -1.20 -9.86 2.50
CA ALA A 216 -1.89 -9.69 1.23
C ALA A 216 -3.23 -10.42 1.20
N GLU A 217 -3.28 -11.69 1.64
CA GLU A 217 -4.52 -12.48 1.71
C GLU A 217 -5.58 -11.82 2.60
N ILE A 218 -5.17 -11.36 3.80
CA ILE A 218 -6.06 -10.67 4.74
C ILE A 218 -6.59 -9.37 4.12
N GLY A 219 -5.73 -8.60 3.45
CA GLY A 219 -6.09 -7.36 2.78
C GLY A 219 -7.14 -7.56 1.68
N ILE A 220 -6.90 -8.48 0.76
CA ILE A 220 -7.81 -8.80 -0.33
C ILE A 220 -9.15 -9.29 0.21
N LYS A 221 -9.14 -10.22 1.18
CA LYS A 221 -10.36 -10.75 1.79
C LYS A 221 -11.18 -9.66 2.47
N ALA A 222 -10.54 -8.74 3.17
CA ALA A 222 -11.21 -7.63 3.83
C ALA A 222 -11.84 -6.65 2.82
N CYS A 223 -11.12 -6.34 1.74
CA CYS A 223 -11.59 -5.46 0.68
C CYS A 223 -12.83 -6.03 -0.04
N PHE A 224 -12.81 -7.31 -0.40
CA PHE A 224 -13.99 -7.97 -0.97
C PHE A 224 -15.18 -8.02 -0.01
N ALA A 225 -14.93 -8.12 1.30
CA ALA A 225 -15.96 -8.03 2.33
C ALA A 225 -16.47 -6.60 2.59
N GLY A 226 -15.93 -5.58 1.91
CA GLY A 226 -16.31 -4.18 2.07
C GLY A 226 -15.97 -3.58 3.43
N LYS A 227 -14.89 -4.05 4.08
CA LYS A 227 -14.40 -3.44 5.32
C LYS A 227 -13.65 -2.16 5.02
N ASP A 228 -13.94 -1.11 5.78
CA ASP A 228 -13.25 0.20 5.66
C ASP A 228 -11.79 0.14 6.13
N ILE A 229 -11.51 -0.63 7.20
CA ILE A 229 -10.15 -0.81 7.76
C ILE A 229 -9.90 -2.28 8.07
N VAL A 230 -8.67 -2.72 7.83
CA VAL A 230 -8.17 -4.01 8.29
C VAL A 230 -6.75 -3.90 8.85
N VAL A 231 -6.55 -4.43 10.05
CA VAL A 231 -5.23 -4.56 10.70
C VAL A 231 -4.89 -6.04 10.77
N PRO A 232 -3.92 -6.55 9.99
CA PRO A 232 -3.50 -7.95 10.05
C PRO A 232 -2.81 -8.30 11.37
N GLY A 233 -3.14 -9.47 11.93
CA GLY A 233 -2.53 -9.99 13.15
C GLY A 233 -3.20 -9.49 14.44
N VAL A 234 -3.33 -10.39 15.42
CA VAL A 234 -4.01 -10.08 16.70
C VAL A 234 -3.20 -9.07 17.51
N ALA A 235 -1.88 -9.23 17.59
CA ALA A 235 -1.00 -8.29 18.30
C ALA A 235 -1.06 -6.88 17.71
N ASN A 236 -1.08 -6.76 16.38
CA ASN A 236 -1.21 -5.47 15.70
C ASN A 236 -2.57 -4.81 15.95
N LYS A 237 -3.66 -5.61 15.97
CA LYS A 237 -5.00 -5.10 16.33
C LYS A 237 -5.03 -4.57 17.76
N LEU A 238 -4.44 -5.31 18.71
CA LEU A 238 -4.34 -4.87 20.10
C LEU A 238 -3.53 -3.57 20.20
N THR A 239 -2.41 -3.47 19.48
CA THR A 239 -1.61 -2.23 19.44
C THR A 239 -2.44 -1.05 18.92
N ALA A 240 -3.15 -1.21 17.80
CA ALA A 240 -4.02 -0.16 17.25
C ALA A 240 -5.10 0.28 18.26
N ILE A 241 -5.72 -0.66 18.96
CA ILE A 241 -6.73 -0.37 19.99
C ILE A 241 -6.10 0.35 21.19
N ILE A 242 -5.01 -0.18 21.72
CA ILE A 242 -4.32 0.37 22.89
C ILE A 242 -3.87 1.82 22.62
N THR A 243 -3.27 2.09 21.46
CA THR A 243 -2.82 3.46 21.11
C THR A 243 -3.96 4.47 21.05
N HIS A 244 -5.20 4.03 20.92
CA HIS A 244 -6.37 4.90 20.95
C HIS A 244 -6.74 5.34 22.37
N PHE A 245 -6.52 4.50 23.38
CA PHE A 245 -6.88 4.77 24.77
C PHE A 245 -5.83 5.53 25.57
N PHE A 246 -4.58 5.55 25.12
CA PHE A 246 -3.50 6.26 25.80
C PHE A 246 -3.25 7.64 25.20
N SER A 247 -2.72 8.57 26.02
CA SER A 247 -2.35 9.88 25.50
C SER A 247 -1.30 9.77 24.39
N LYS A 248 -1.48 10.54 23.32
CA LYS A 248 -0.53 10.56 22.19
C LYS A 248 0.91 10.79 22.66
N THR A 249 1.12 11.63 23.66
CA THR A 249 2.46 11.91 24.23
C THR A 249 3.08 10.66 24.85
N LEU A 250 2.31 9.87 25.61
CA LEU A 250 2.83 8.63 26.21
C LEU A 250 3.19 7.61 25.14
N VAL A 251 2.30 7.39 24.17
CA VAL A 251 2.54 6.49 23.03
C VAL A 251 3.80 6.90 22.28
N THR A 252 3.96 8.18 21.93
CA THR A 252 5.14 8.71 21.25
C THR A 252 6.43 8.48 22.04
N LYS A 253 6.43 8.66 23.37
CA LYS A 253 7.60 8.41 24.23
C LYS A 253 8.00 6.93 24.25
N VAL A 254 7.03 6.03 24.38
CA VAL A 254 7.26 4.58 24.41
C VAL A 254 7.83 4.10 23.07
N PHE A 255 7.17 4.42 21.96
CA PHE A 255 7.66 4.05 20.63
C PHE A 255 8.99 4.72 20.29
N GLY A 256 9.17 5.99 20.63
CA GLY A 256 10.45 6.67 20.43
C GLY A 256 11.61 6.01 21.20
N SER A 257 11.37 5.53 22.41
CA SER A 257 12.37 4.76 23.16
C SER A 257 12.68 3.42 22.49
N PHE A 258 11.65 2.71 22.04
CA PHE A 258 11.80 1.43 21.31
C PHE A 258 12.60 1.62 20.02
N TYR A 259 12.26 2.62 19.21
CA TYR A 259 12.96 2.87 17.94
C TYR A 259 14.42 3.23 18.16
N ARG A 260 14.73 4.18 19.06
CA ARG A 260 16.12 4.56 19.34
C ARG A 260 16.98 3.41 19.87
N LYS A 261 16.37 2.46 20.59
CA LYS A 261 17.09 1.28 21.11
C LYS A 261 17.37 0.22 20.04
N ASN A 262 16.57 0.17 18.96
CA ASN A 262 16.64 -0.86 17.94
C ASN A 262 17.07 -0.32 16.57
N MET A 263 17.44 0.95 16.48
CA MET A 263 18.05 1.56 15.29
C MET A 263 19.58 1.58 15.45
N ASP A 264 20.27 1.23 14.38
CA ASP A 264 21.74 1.37 14.23
C ASP A 264 22.08 2.68 13.54
#